data_2dcb08221eb7cd310eec704fd3e318be
#
_entry.id   2dcb08221eb7cd310eec704fd3e318be
#
_cell.length_a   1.000
_cell.length_b   1.000
_cell.length_c   1.000
_cell.angle_alpha   90.00
_cell.angle_beta   90.00
_cell.angle_gamma   90.00
#
_symmetry.space_group_name_H-M   'P 1'
#
loop_
_entity.id
_entity.type
_entity.pdbx_description
1 polymer ?
#
loop_
_entity_poly.entity_id
_entity_poly.type
_entity_poly.pdbx_seq_one_letter_code
_entity_poly.pdbx_strand_id
1 'polypeptide(L)'
;LATTKKPRIMQARIIKGHDAPPILKPIEKAEGTTQVTEQEAFNAGDWIEPPFELQGLHALVTESAILPQCIRAYKDNVAGFGIGVKYIEDIEENADAEAEYRRMTQIIELLNTEQDTKEVFEDLIEARETYGVAYLEVIRNLDGDVQQIEFLHDTPSVRKTKPLEPYINTTYYNHGEPVQRKKKFCKYRQQLGGKTVYFKEFGDPRVMDWRDGSYITDDGEGIPLDYEANEILEFSIGIQPYGEVRWIGQILGVDGSRRAERLNNNYFINGRHTPLMIMIQGGTLTNESYDKLTKYMDDIKGEAGQHAFIVLETESTDGKTDFDETEKPKIEVKDLASILQKDELFQSYMDNNRKKVQSAFLLPDLYTGYTTDFNRATAQTAQEVTEKQVFQPERKSLAWAINNRLLNGYAFKYVEAYFMEPNISNPDDICNVMNAANAAGGLTPNKAKEILYKYLGEDSDDYVDDWGNVPLSITQTNSSSGFDLGGLTMALDGQIQKAAGKGDDAQVVAVMKEVRRLLVDLKQQEDEQ
;
A
#
# COMPACT_ATOMS: atom_id res chain seq x y z
N LEU A 1 77.12 -22.76 26.37
CA LEU A 1 76.38 -22.20 25.26
C LEU A 1 74.91 -22.37 25.52
N ALA A 2 74.27 -21.31 26.07
CA ALA A 2 72.85 -21.29 26.35
C ALA A 2 72.10 -21.04 25.03
N THR A 3 71.31 -22.01 24.61
CA THR A 3 70.37 -21.87 23.50
C THR A 3 69.13 -21.13 24.00
N THR A 4 69.04 -19.88 23.64
CA THR A 4 67.83 -19.06 23.82
C THR A 4 66.71 -19.63 22.95
N LYS A 5 65.70 -20.30 23.56
CA LYS A 5 64.44 -20.67 22.89
C LYS A 5 63.65 -19.40 22.62
N LYS A 6 63.43 -19.15 21.31
CA LYS A 6 62.52 -18.09 20.86
C LYS A 6 61.10 -18.33 21.39
N PRO A 7 60.41 -17.30 21.86
CA PRO A 7 58.99 -17.47 22.27
C PRO A 7 58.13 -17.90 21.06
N ARG A 8 57.38 -18.97 21.24
CA ARG A 8 56.36 -19.36 20.28
C ARG A 8 55.25 -18.30 20.25
N ILE A 9 55.09 -17.65 19.11
CA ILE A 9 54.00 -16.71 18.89
C ILE A 9 52.70 -17.53 18.87
N MET A 10 51.77 -17.22 19.82
CA MET A 10 50.40 -17.72 19.78
C MET A 10 49.73 -17.25 18.49
N GLN A 11 49.33 -18.16 17.62
CA GLN A 11 48.48 -17.85 16.51
C GLN A 11 47.01 -17.94 16.98
N ALA A 12 46.32 -16.81 17.04
CA ALA A 12 44.88 -16.80 17.20
C ALA A 12 44.26 -17.34 15.92
N ARG A 13 43.58 -18.48 15.99
CA ARG A 13 42.74 -18.97 14.93
C ARG A 13 41.30 -18.52 15.20
N ILE A 14 40.77 -17.70 14.29
CA ILE A 14 39.32 -17.40 14.24
C ILE A 14 38.68 -18.56 13.46
N ILE A 15 37.92 -19.40 14.15
CA ILE A 15 37.05 -20.40 13.49
C ILE A 15 35.78 -19.64 13.13
N LYS A 16 35.64 -19.27 11.85
CA LYS A 16 34.38 -18.73 11.34
C LYS A 16 33.37 -19.88 11.25
N GLY A 17 32.21 -19.69 11.88
CA GLY A 17 31.05 -20.52 11.60
C GLY A 17 30.76 -20.50 10.10
N HIS A 18 30.22 -21.59 9.59
CA HIS A 18 29.87 -21.73 8.18
C HIS A 18 29.00 -20.53 7.76
N ASP A 19 29.50 -19.74 6.81
CA ASP A 19 28.72 -18.66 6.22
C ASP A 19 27.53 -19.30 5.49
N ALA A 20 26.34 -19.14 6.03
CA ALA A 20 25.12 -19.36 5.26
C ALA A 20 25.23 -18.45 4.01
N PRO A 21 24.96 -18.97 2.81
CA PRO A 21 25.04 -18.14 1.60
C PRO A 21 24.13 -16.92 1.80
N PRO A 22 24.59 -15.73 1.47
CA PRO A 22 23.76 -14.55 1.56
C PRO A 22 22.56 -14.76 0.65
N ILE A 23 21.36 -14.90 1.22
CA ILE A 23 20.12 -15.11 0.47
C ILE A 23 19.79 -13.88 -0.37
N LEU A 24 20.37 -12.74 -0.01
CA LEU A 24 20.29 -11.51 -0.82
C LEU A 24 21.64 -10.78 -0.73
N LYS A 25 22.13 -10.37 -1.87
CA LYS A 25 23.19 -9.36 -1.91
C LYS A 25 22.64 -8.12 -1.20
N PRO A 26 23.41 -7.47 -0.31
CA PRO A 26 23.01 -6.16 0.17
C PRO A 26 22.67 -5.32 -1.07
N ILE A 27 21.66 -4.47 -0.97
CA ILE A 27 21.50 -3.38 -1.93
C ILE A 27 22.73 -2.50 -1.69
N GLU A 28 23.81 -2.86 -2.35
CA GLU A 28 24.89 -1.93 -2.54
C GLU A 28 24.26 -0.83 -3.39
N LYS A 29 24.18 0.35 -2.81
CA LYS A 29 24.10 1.56 -3.60
C LYS A 29 25.09 1.33 -4.72
N ALA A 30 24.63 1.24 -5.96
CA ALA A 30 25.54 1.10 -7.08
C ALA A 30 26.67 2.11 -6.83
N GLU A 31 27.92 1.62 -6.79
CA GLU A 31 29.06 2.49 -6.55
C GLU A 31 28.96 3.66 -7.53
N GLY A 32 28.71 4.87 -7.03
CA GLY A 32 28.47 6.02 -7.88
C GLY A 32 27.02 6.46 -7.99
N THR A 33 26.12 6.17 -7.04
CA THR A 33 24.87 6.95 -6.91
C THR A 33 25.16 8.34 -6.36
N THR A 34 25.95 9.07 -7.04
CA THR A 34 25.61 10.43 -7.40
C THR A 34 24.21 10.35 -8.00
N GLN A 35 23.26 11.10 -7.49
CA GLN A 35 22.00 11.33 -8.19
C GLN A 35 22.34 11.45 -9.67
N VAL A 36 21.79 10.52 -10.49
CA VAL A 36 21.96 10.64 -11.94
C VAL A 36 21.33 11.99 -12.24
N THR A 37 22.16 13.01 -12.40
CA THR A 37 21.68 14.32 -12.80
C THR A 37 20.99 14.11 -14.13
N GLU A 38 19.91 14.86 -14.41
CA GLU A 38 19.26 14.83 -15.73
C GLU A 38 20.30 14.82 -16.87
N GLN A 39 21.43 15.44 -16.64
CA GLN A 39 22.56 15.55 -17.56
C GLN A 39 23.32 14.24 -17.78
N GLU A 40 23.45 13.40 -16.76
CA GLU A 40 24.08 12.07 -16.88
C GLU A 40 23.13 11.05 -17.52
N ALA A 41 21.84 11.11 -17.22
CA ALA A 41 20.82 10.35 -17.92
C ALA A 41 20.76 10.73 -19.42
N PHE A 42 20.97 12.01 -19.75
CA PHE A 42 21.09 12.49 -21.14
C PHE A 42 22.33 11.97 -21.87
N ASN A 43 23.39 11.63 -21.16
CA ASN A 43 24.63 11.13 -21.76
C ASN A 43 24.67 9.61 -21.95
N ALA A 44 23.75 8.84 -21.36
CA ALA A 44 23.69 7.38 -21.44
C ALA A 44 22.95 6.84 -22.69
N GLY A 45 22.77 7.65 -23.73
CA GLY A 45 21.98 7.30 -24.92
C GLY A 45 20.50 7.65 -24.76
N ASP A 46 19.61 6.93 -25.47
CA ASP A 46 18.17 7.24 -25.42
C ASP A 46 17.45 6.56 -24.25
N TRP A 47 18.01 5.49 -23.69
CA TRP A 47 17.42 4.73 -22.59
C TRP A 47 17.89 5.26 -21.24
N ILE A 48 16.92 5.42 -20.32
CA ILE A 48 17.17 5.85 -18.93
C ILE A 48 17.24 4.63 -18.05
N GLU A 49 18.29 4.53 -17.24
CA GLU A 49 18.39 3.50 -16.21
C GLU A 49 17.68 3.95 -14.92
N PRO A 50 17.03 3.01 -14.21
CA PRO A 50 16.40 3.33 -12.94
C PRO A 50 17.47 3.72 -11.89
N PRO A 51 17.17 4.70 -11.02
CA PRO A 51 18.13 5.20 -10.01
C PRO A 51 18.43 4.17 -8.91
N PHE A 52 17.61 3.14 -8.79
CA PHE A 52 17.74 2.05 -7.82
C PHE A 52 17.51 0.71 -8.50
N GLU A 53 18.08 -0.35 -7.92
CA GLU A 53 17.76 -1.72 -8.33
C GLU A 53 16.34 -2.09 -7.88
N LEU A 54 15.39 -2.07 -8.81
CA LEU A 54 13.96 -2.29 -8.50
C LEU A 54 13.69 -3.68 -7.90
N GLN A 55 14.43 -4.72 -8.34
CA GLN A 55 14.32 -6.06 -7.76
C GLN A 55 14.74 -6.07 -6.29
N GLY A 56 15.75 -5.28 -5.92
CA GLY A 56 16.18 -5.11 -4.54
C GLY A 56 15.11 -4.46 -3.67
N LEU A 57 14.32 -3.52 -4.21
CA LEU A 57 13.19 -2.93 -3.50
C LEU A 57 12.11 -3.97 -3.20
N HIS A 58 11.78 -4.84 -4.16
CA HIS A 58 10.83 -5.93 -3.95
C HIS A 58 11.28 -6.89 -2.83
N ALA A 59 12.57 -7.25 -2.84
CA ALA A 59 13.13 -8.09 -1.80
C ALA A 59 13.04 -7.46 -0.40
N LEU A 60 13.24 -6.14 -0.29
CA LEU A 60 13.05 -5.40 0.96
C LEU A 60 11.59 -5.40 1.41
N VAL A 61 10.65 -5.20 0.48
CA VAL A 61 9.21 -5.26 0.80
C VAL A 61 8.83 -6.65 1.29
N THR A 62 9.21 -7.70 0.57
CA THR A 62 8.85 -9.09 0.92
C THR A 62 9.40 -9.54 2.27
N GLU A 63 10.59 -9.07 2.65
CA GLU A 63 11.23 -9.44 3.90
C GLU A 63 10.98 -8.45 5.05
N SER A 64 10.22 -7.37 4.82
CA SER A 64 9.89 -6.39 5.85
C SER A 64 8.63 -6.77 6.60
N ALA A 65 8.65 -6.63 7.93
CA ALA A 65 7.48 -6.84 8.77
C ALA A 65 6.44 -5.72 8.70
N ILE A 66 6.75 -4.57 8.09
CA ILE A 66 5.87 -3.38 8.09
C ILE A 66 5.49 -2.89 6.69
N LEU A 67 6.37 -3.01 5.70
CA LEU A 67 6.11 -2.49 4.35
C LEU A 67 4.89 -3.12 3.68
N PRO A 68 4.69 -4.46 3.73
CA PRO A 68 3.51 -5.09 3.12
C PRO A 68 2.20 -4.54 3.69
N GLN A 69 2.14 -4.28 5.01
CA GLN A 69 0.95 -3.74 5.66
C GLN A 69 0.67 -2.29 5.21
N CYS A 70 1.72 -1.47 5.11
CA CYS A 70 1.56 -0.10 4.62
C CYS A 70 1.12 -0.05 3.15
N ILE A 71 1.73 -0.89 2.30
CA ILE A 71 1.38 -0.99 0.87
C ILE A 71 -0.06 -1.49 0.71
N ARG A 72 -0.43 -2.53 1.48
CA ARG A 72 -1.79 -3.06 1.49
C ARG A 72 -2.80 -2.00 1.93
N ALA A 73 -2.49 -1.20 2.95
CA ALA A 73 -3.36 -0.12 3.37
C ALA A 73 -3.62 0.90 2.24
N TYR A 74 -2.60 1.21 1.43
CA TYR A 74 -2.79 2.05 0.23
C TYR A 74 -3.64 1.35 -0.82
N LYS A 75 -3.32 0.10 -1.15
CA LYS A 75 -4.07 -0.72 -2.12
C LYS A 75 -5.56 -0.76 -1.78
N ASP A 76 -5.88 -1.20 -0.56
CA ASP A 76 -7.25 -1.42 -0.11
C ASP A 76 -8.04 -0.11 0.01
N ASN A 77 -7.41 0.99 0.47
CA ASN A 77 -8.11 2.26 0.68
C ASN A 77 -8.12 3.19 -0.55
N VAL A 78 -7.26 2.99 -1.53
CA VAL A 78 -7.25 3.82 -2.75
C VAL A 78 -8.07 3.17 -3.87
N ALA A 79 -7.87 1.89 -4.18
CA ALA A 79 -8.58 1.19 -5.25
C ALA A 79 -9.63 0.19 -4.75
N GLY A 80 -9.51 -0.29 -3.51
CA GLY A 80 -10.28 -1.39 -2.98
C GLY A 80 -11.79 -1.18 -2.88
N PHE A 81 -12.28 0.05 -3.02
CA PHE A 81 -13.72 0.34 -3.04
C PHE A 81 -14.32 0.34 -4.45
N GLY A 82 -13.48 0.21 -5.50
CA GLY A 82 -13.91 0.18 -6.89
C GLY A 82 -13.98 1.56 -7.55
N ILE A 83 -14.43 1.56 -8.81
CA ILE A 83 -14.52 2.76 -9.64
C ILE A 83 -15.99 2.96 -10.01
N GLY A 84 -16.48 4.15 -9.75
CA GLY A 84 -17.84 4.59 -10.11
C GLY A 84 -17.83 5.66 -11.18
N VAL A 85 -19.01 5.96 -11.69
CA VAL A 85 -19.27 7.06 -12.62
C VAL A 85 -20.17 8.07 -11.92
N LYS A 86 -19.94 9.34 -12.14
CA LYS A 86 -20.80 10.42 -11.63
C LYS A 86 -20.97 11.51 -12.68
N TYR A 87 -22.04 12.26 -12.57
CA TYR A 87 -22.20 13.47 -13.36
C TYR A 87 -21.26 14.57 -12.88
N ILE A 88 -20.75 15.37 -13.83
CA ILE A 88 -19.98 16.57 -13.51
C ILE A 88 -20.93 17.58 -12.84
N GLU A 89 -20.43 18.34 -11.85
CA GLU A 89 -21.24 19.32 -11.12
C GLU A 89 -21.89 20.34 -12.09
N ASP A 90 -23.08 20.81 -11.75
CA ASP A 90 -23.88 21.82 -12.48
C ASP A 90 -24.44 21.37 -13.86
N ILE A 91 -24.52 20.08 -14.13
CA ILE A 91 -25.15 19.60 -15.37
C ILE A 91 -26.62 19.26 -15.11
N GLU A 92 -27.51 19.85 -15.94
CA GLU A 92 -28.90 19.45 -15.98
C GLU A 92 -28.99 18.02 -16.57
N GLU A 93 -29.73 17.15 -15.92
CA GLU A 93 -29.99 15.81 -16.42
C GLU A 93 -30.72 15.89 -17.77
N ASN A 94 -30.10 15.32 -18.80
CA ASN A 94 -30.66 15.20 -20.14
C ASN A 94 -30.37 13.82 -20.72
N ALA A 95 -31.06 13.46 -21.78
CA ALA A 95 -30.95 12.13 -22.41
C ALA A 95 -29.51 11.83 -22.90
N ASP A 96 -28.74 12.86 -23.29
CA ASP A 96 -27.36 12.69 -23.73
C ASP A 96 -26.43 12.38 -22.54
N ALA A 97 -26.63 13.06 -21.41
CA ALA A 97 -25.90 12.81 -20.18
C ALA A 97 -26.14 11.39 -19.64
N GLU A 98 -27.41 10.92 -19.69
CA GLU A 98 -27.75 9.55 -19.31
C GLU A 98 -27.11 8.51 -20.24
N ALA A 99 -27.10 8.79 -21.54
CA ALA A 99 -26.44 7.92 -22.51
C ALA A 99 -24.92 7.84 -22.28
N GLU A 100 -24.27 8.95 -21.99
CA GLU A 100 -22.84 8.97 -21.62
C GLU A 100 -22.57 8.23 -20.31
N TYR A 101 -23.42 8.39 -19.31
CA TYR A 101 -23.31 7.71 -18.03
C TYR A 101 -23.32 6.18 -18.22
N ARG A 102 -24.31 5.67 -18.94
CA ARG A 102 -24.43 4.23 -19.26
C ARG A 102 -23.21 3.74 -20.06
N ARG A 103 -22.77 4.53 -21.05
CA ARG A 103 -21.62 4.17 -21.88
C ARG A 103 -20.33 4.12 -21.07
N MET A 104 -20.06 5.11 -20.23
CA MET A 104 -18.86 5.13 -19.38
C MET A 104 -18.88 3.98 -18.37
N THR A 105 -20.02 3.68 -17.75
CA THR A 105 -20.18 2.55 -16.84
C THR A 105 -19.84 1.24 -17.54
N GLN A 106 -20.39 0.99 -18.72
CA GLN A 106 -20.10 -0.22 -19.50
C GLN A 106 -18.61 -0.32 -19.89
N ILE A 107 -17.98 0.80 -20.27
CA ILE A 107 -16.55 0.82 -20.60
C ILE A 107 -15.73 0.44 -19.36
N ILE A 108 -15.99 1.04 -18.20
CA ILE A 108 -15.24 0.78 -16.96
C ILE A 108 -15.42 -0.68 -16.52
N GLU A 109 -16.61 -1.25 -16.60
CA GLU A 109 -16.88 -2.64 -16.26
C GLU A 109 -16.17 -3.63 -17.19
N LEU A 110 -15.94 -3.26 -18.44
CA LEU A 110 -15.35 -4.11 -19.48
C LEU A 110 -13.91 -3.75 -19.84
N LEU A 111 -13.25 -2.87 -19.07
CA LEU A 111 -11.84 -2.52 -19.32
C LEU A 111 -10.88 -3.70 -19.20
N ASN A 112 -11.26 -4.74 -18.48
CA ASN A 112 -10.54 -6.01 -18.48
C ASN A 112 -11.56 -7.15 -18.49
N THR A 113 -11.24 -8.23 -19.21
CA THR A 113 -12.16 -9.38 -19.37
C THR A 113 -11.80 -10.56 -18.48
N GLU A 114 -10.62 -10.56 -17.88
CA GLU A 114 -10.13 -11.65 -17.03
C GLU A 114 -10.17 -11.28 -15.54
N GLN A 115 -10.03 -9.99 -15.23
CA GLN A 115 -10.03 -9.45 -13.87
C GLN A 115 -11.01 -8.29 -13.77
N ASP A 116 -11.53 -8.05 -12.57
CA ASP A 116 -12.28 -6.80 -12.30
C ASP A 116 -11.33 -5.61 -12.50
N THR A 117 -11.82 -4.55 -13.13
CA THR A 117 -11.09 -3.29 -13.30
C THR A 117 -10.53 -2.77 -11.98
N LYS A 118 -11.25 -2.96 -10.88
CA LYS A 118 -10.78 -2.69 -9.52
C LYS A 118 -9.48 -3.45 -9.19
N GLU A 119 -9.42 -4.76 -9.47
CA GLU A 119 -8.25 -5.60 -9.19
C GLU A 119 -7.03 -5.16 -9.99
N VAL A 120 -7.22 -4.77 -11.26
CA VAL A 120 -6.15 -4.20 -12.10
C VAL A 120 -5.54 -2.96 -11.46
N PHE A 121 -6.37 -2.07 -10.90
CA PHE A 121 -5.87 -0.88 -10.20
C PHE A 121 -5.30 -1.18 -8.82
N GLU A 122 -5.78 -2.20 -8.13
CA GLU A 122 -5.18 -2.69 -6.90
C GLU A 122 -3.75 -3.17 -7.14
N ASP A 123 -3.52 -3.99 -8.17
CA ASP A 123 -2.19 -4.49 -8.56
C ASP A 123 -1.27 -3.34 -9.01
N LEU A 124 -1.82 -2.38 -9.75
CA LEU A 124 -1.12 -1.16 -10.14
C LEU A 124 -0.61 -0.38 -8.93
N ILE A 125 -1.45 -0.19 -7.90
CA ILE A 125 -1.06 0.53 -6.69
C ILE A 125 -0.03 -0.26 -5.90
N GLU A 126 -0.19 -1.57 -5.75
CA GLU A 126 0.78 -2.42 -5.07
C GLU A 126 2.16 -2.33 -5.72
N ALA A 127 2.23 -2.41 -7.04
CA ALA A 127 3.47 -2.25 -7.78
C ALA A 127 4.05 -0.83 -7.65
N ARG A 128 3.20 0.20 -7.74
CA ARG A 128 3.62 1.60 -7.61
C ARG A 128 4.23 1.90 -6.25
N GLU A 129 3.62 1.42 -5.17
CA GLU A 129 4.15 1.61 -3.81
C GLU A 129 5.40 0.75 -3.53
N THR A 130 5.55 -0.37 -4.24
CA THR A 130 6.70 -1.26 -4.14
C THR A 130 7.92 -0.75 -4.90
N TYR A 131 7.73 -0.22 -6.11
CA TYR A 131 8.81 0.15 -7.04
C TYR A 131 8.96 1.65 -7.26
N GLY A 132 7.97 2.46 -6.86
CA GLY A 132 7.89 3.88 -7.18
C GLY A 132 7.19 4.17 -8.52
N VAL A 133 7.05 3.17 -9.38
CA VAL A 133 6.42 3.24 -10.69
C VAL A 133 5.65 1.97 -10.99
N ALA A 134 4.57 2.07 -11.74
CA ALA A 134 3.82 0.95 -12.26
C ALA A 134 3.26 1.28 -13.66
N TYR A 135 2.91 0.27 -14.42
CA TYR A 135 2.55 0.38 -15.82
C TYR A 135 1.27 -0.38 -16.11
N LEU A 136 0.38 0.26 -16.88
CA LEU A 136 -0.74 -0.40 -17.55
C LEU A 136 -0.42 -0.53 -19.04
N GLU A 137 -0.55 -1.72 -19.58
CA GLU A 137 -0.64 -1.95 -21.01
C GLU A 137 -2.05 -1.60 -21.47
N VAL A 138 -2.16 -0.82 -22.53
CA VAL A 138 -3.42 -0.37 -23.08
C VAL A 138 -3.55 -0.88 -24.51
N ILE A 139 -4.61 -1.62 -24.74
CA ILE A 139 -4.95 -2.23 -26.03
C ILE A 139 -6.09 -1.44 -26.64
N ARG A 140 -5.94 -1.04 -27.91
CA ARG A 140 -6.96 -0.31 -28.65
C ARG A 140 -7.70 -1.23 -29.62
N ASN A 141 -8.96 -0.89 -29.89
CA ASN A 141 -9.74 -1.48 -30.97
C ASN A 141 -9.34 -0.87 -32.34
N LEU A 142 -9.93 -1.38 -33.42
CA LEU A 142 -9.66 -0.90 -34.78
C LEU A 142 -10.11 0.55 -35.01
N ASP A 143 -11.04 1.06 -34.20
CA ASP A 143 -11.50 2.45 -34.27
C ASP A 143 -10.57 3.41 -33.50
N GLY A 144 -9.57 2.85 -32.79
CA GLY A 144 -8.61 3.61 -31.99
C GLY A 144 -9.07 3.90 -30.56
N ASP A 145 -10.23 3.38 -30.15
CA ASP A 145 -10.71 3.53 -28.78
C ASP A 145 -9.97 2.54 -27.83
N VAL A 146 -9.85 2.88 -26.56
CA VAL A 146 -9.30 1.99 -25.53
C VAL A 146 -10.28 0.83 -25.34
N GLN A 147 -9.85 -0.39 -25.67
CA GLN A 147 -10.69 -1.58 -25.50
C GLN A 147 -10.38 -2.32 -24.22
N GLN A 148 -9.10 -2.45 -23.87
CA GLN A 148 -8.66 -3.27 -22.74
C GLN A 148 -7.46 -2.63 -22.06
N ILE A 149 -7.37 -2.82 -20.75
CA ILE A 149 -6.18 -2.50 -19.97
C ILE A 149 -5.72 -3.76 -19.25
N GLU A 150 -4.41 -3.92 -19.15
CA GLU A 150 -3.79 -5.00 -18.39
C GLU A 150 -2.69 -4.44 -17.48
N PHE A 151 -2.59 -4.98 -16.29
CA PHE A 151 -1.45 -4.66 -15.44
C PHE A 151 -0.19 -5.31 -16.04
N LEU A 152 0.83 -4.49 -16.32
CA LEU A 152 2.09 -4.98 -16.88
C LEU A 152 2.95 -5.59 -15.76
N HIS A 153 2.94 -6.92 -15.70
CA HIS A 153 3.71 -7.67 -14.72
C HIS A 153 5.21 -7.46 -14.88
N ASP A 154 5.98 -7.75 -13.82
CA ASP A 154 7.44 -7.60 -13.78
C ASP A 154 7.91 -6.18 -14.12
N THR A 155 7.35 -5.19 -13.42
CA THR A 155 7.75 -3.77 -13.47
C THR A 155 9.28 -3.56 -13.49
N PRO A 156 10.11 -4.31 -12.73
CA PRO A 156 11.56 -4.18 -12.78
C PRO A 156 12.22 -4.44 -14.14
N SER A 157 11.57 -5.17 -15.03
CA SER A 157 12.11 -5.47 -16.38
C SER A 157 11.85 -4.37 -17.40
N VAL A 158 10.98 -3.40 -17.06
CA VAL A 158 10.59 -2.31 -17.96
C VAL A 158 11.65 -1.21 -17.97
N ARG A 159 11.99 -0.74 -19.17
CA ARG A 159 12.87 0.42 -19.38
C ARG A 159 12.19 1.43 -20.29
N LYS A 160 12.44 2.72 -20.04
CA LYS A 160 11.93 3.81 -20.86
C LYS A 160 13.04 4.68 -21.43
N THR A 161 12.74 5.35 -22.54
CA THR A 161 13.64 6.35 -23.11
C THR A 161 13.37 7.73 -22.50
N LYS A 162 14.30 8.66 -22.70
CA LYS A 162 13.98 10.07 -22.63
C LYS A 162 12.93 10.44 -23.69
N PRO A 163 12.20 11.56 -23.55
CA PRO A 163 11.30 12.04 -24.60
C PRO A 163 12.02 12.22 -25.94
N LEU A 164 11.55 11.52 -26.97
CA LEU A 164 12.20 11.46 -28.28
C LEU A 164 11.71 12.55 -29.24
N GLU A 165 12.60 13.05 -30.09
CA GLU A 165 12.23 13.90 -31.23
C GLU A 165 11.50 13.09 -32.32
N PRO A 166 10.64 13.69 -33.13
CA PRO A 166 10.21 15.09 -33.12
C PRO A 166 9.04 15.35 -32.13
N TYR A 167 8.62 16.61 -32.02
CA TYR A 167 7.33 16.93 -31.41
C TYR A 167 6.19 16.42 -32.29
N ILE A 168 5.28 15.68 -31.71
CA ILE A 168 4.09 15.13 -32.37
C ILE A 168 2.85 15.91 -31.95
N ASN A 169 2.01 16.25 -32.91
CA ASN A 169 0.71 16.85 -32.63
C ASN A 169 -0.25 15.78 -32.14
N THR A 170 -0.91 16.04 -31.03
CA THR A 170 -1.91 15.15 -30.43
C THR A 170 -3.18 15.93 -30.13
N THR A 171 -4.31 15.27 -30.23
CA THR A 171 -5.63 15.85 -29.88
C THR A 171 -6.00 15.38 -28.48
N TYR A 172 -6.32 16.34 -27.62
CA TYR A 172 -6.91 16.11 -26.30
C TYR A 172 -8.33 16.67 -26.29
N TYR A 173 -9.22 16.02 -25.57
CA TYR A 173 -10.57 16.53 -25.39
C TYR A 173 -10.72 17.12 -24.00
N ASN A 174 -11.23 18.35 -23.94
CA ASN A 174 -11.56 19.04 -22.69
C ASN A 174 -13.09 19.21 -22.66
N HIS A 175 -13.77 18.41 -21.85
CA HIS A 175 -15.24 18.34 -21.81
C HIS A 175 -15.86 18.25 -23.22
N GLY A 176 -15.36 17.29 -23.99
CA GLY A 176 -15.83 17.04 -25.37
C GLY A 176 -15.24 17.95 -26.44
N GLU A 177 -14.58 19.04 -26.09
CA GLU A 177 -13.98 19.97 -27.05
C GLU A 177 -12.54 19.60 -27.42
N PRO A 178 -12.18 19.41 -28.71
CA PRO A 178 -10.85 19.00 -29.12
C PRO A 178 -9.82 20.13 -28.96
N VAL A 179 -8.72 19.85 -28.29
CA VAL A 179 -7.59 20.75 -28.07
C VAL A 179 -6.32 20.16 -28.65
N GLN A 180 -5.66 20.87 -29.57
CA GLN A 180 -4.39 20.43 -30.14
C GLN A 180 -3.23 20.69 -29.18
N ARG A 181 -2.39 19.68 -28.96
CA ARG A 181 -1.19 19.74 -28.12
C ARG A 181 0.00 19.19 -28.87
N LYS A 182 1.19 19.67 -28.51
CA LYS A 182 2.46 19.11 -29.00
C LYS A 182 3.19 18.42 -27.87
N LYS A 183 3.60 17.18 -28.10
CA LYS A 183 4.29 16.36 -27.11
C LYS A 183 5.44 15.59 -27.74
N LYS A 184 6.52 15.37 -27.00
CA LYS A 184 7.52 14.35 -27.28
C LYS A 184 7.16 13.11 -26.51
N PHE A 185 7.21 11.96 -27.16
CA PHE A 185 6.85 10.70 -26.58
C PHE A 185 8.08 9.87 -26.22
N CYS A 186 7.95 9.08 -25.15
CA CYS A 186 8.92 8.07 -24.78
C CYS A 186 8.59 6.75 -25.47
N LYS A 187 9.58 5.85 -25.53
CA LYS A 187 9.39 4.44 -25.84
C LYS A 187 9.62 3.63 -24.57
N TYR A 188 8.97 2.49 -24.51
CA TYR A 188 9.20 1.51 -23.47
C TYR A 188 9.66 0.20 -24.07
N ARG A 189 10.41 -0.57 -23.32
CA ARG A 189 10.74 -1.96 -23.63
C ARG A 189 10.67 -2.80 -22.38
N GLN A 190 10.22 -4.02 -22.54
CA GLN A 190 10.28 -5.04 -21.49
C GLN A 190 11.13 -6.21 -21.97
N GLN A 191 11.98 -6.72 -21.10
CA GLN A 191 12.84 -7.86 -21.43
C GLN A 191 12.53 -9.01 -20.48
N LEU A 192 11.94 -10.07 -21.00
CA LEU A 192 11.55 -11.28 -20.26
C LEU A 192 12.10 -12.51 -20.97
N GLY A 193 12.82 -13.38 -20.22
CA GLY A 193 13.28 -14.68 -20.76
C GLY A 193 14.12 -14.59 -22.04
N GLY A 194 14.85 -13.50 -22.25
CA GLY A 194 15.67 -13.26 -23.46
C GLY A 194 14.89 -12.70 -24.66
N LYS A 195 13.59 -12.47 -24.54
CA LYS A 195 12.79 -11.76 -25.53
C LYS A 195 12.63 -10.31 -25.10
N THR A 196 12.66 -9.40 -26.06
CA THR A 196 12.41 -7.97 -25.86
C THR A 196 11.14 -7.59 -26.61
N VAL A 197 10.22 -6.91 -25.92
CA VAL A 197 8.99 -6.36 -26.49
C VAL A 197 9.05 -4.85 -26.31
N TYR A 198 8.66 -4.12 -27.33
CA TYR A 198 8.63 -2.66 -27.33
C TYR A 198 7.19 -2.17 -27.27
N PHE A 199 7.00 -1.06 -26.56
CA PHE A 199 5.70 -0.40 -26.39
C PHE A 199 5.86 1.09 -26.67
N LYS A 200 4.82 1.72 -27.16
CA LYS A 200 4.74 3.17 -27.29
C LYS A 200 4.15 3.81 -26.03
N GLU A 201 4.48 5.07 -25.78
CA GLU A 201 3.84 5.82 -24.70
C GLU A 201 2.38 6.06 -25.04
N PHE A 202 1.51 5.96 -24.06
CA PHE A 202 0.08 6.17 -24.21
C PHE A 202 -0.26 7.50 -24.91
N GLY A 203 -1.07 7.39 -25.96
CA GLY A 203 -1.53 8.52 -26.78
C GLY A 203 -0.53 8.94 -27.89
N ASP A 204 0.51 8.15 -28.17
CA ASP A 204 1.36 8.34 -29.34
C ASP A 204 0.62 7.89 -30.61
N PRO A 205 0.26 8.79 -31.54
CA PRO A 205 -0.51 8.42 -32.73
C PRO A 205 0.31 7.66 -33.79
N ARG A 206 1.63 7.58 -33.63
CA ARG A 206 2.50 6.89 -34.58
C ARG A 206 2.37 5.38 -34.46
N VAL A 207 2.51 4.67 -35.56
CA VAL A 207 2.58 3.21 -35.58
C VAL A 207 4.00 2.77 -35.31
N MET A 208 4.18 1.80 -34.41
CA MET A 208 5.49 1.25 -34.03
C MET A 208 5.43 -0.28 -34.06
N ASP A 209 6.52 -0.90 -34.49
CA ASP A 209 6.68 -2.37 -34.44
C ASP A 209 7.11 -2.80 -33.04
N TRP A 210 6.35 -3.73 -32.42
CA TRP A 210 6.68 -4.22 -31.07
C TRP A 210 7.95 -5.08 -31.00
N ARG A 211 8.44 -5.58 -32.15
CA ARG A 211 9.59 -6.49 -32.19
C ARG A 211 10.93 -5.77 -32.08
N ASP A 212 11.04 -4.57 -32.68
CA ASP A 212 12.29 -3.79 -32.73
C ASP A 212 12.15 -2.34 -32.25
N GLY A 213 10.91 -1.89 -32.02
CA GLY A 213 10.62 -0.54 -31.54
C GLY A 213 10.83 0.53 -32.63
N SER A 214 10.83 0.18 -33.90
CA SER A 214 10.91 1.14 -35.01
C SER A 214 9.55 1.78 -35.26
N TYR A 215 9.54 3.11 -35.51
CA TYR A 215 8.36 3.79 -36.00
C TYR A 215 8.31 3.70 -37.52
N ILE A 216 7.10 3.49 -38.06
CA ILE A 216 6.89 3.54 -39.49
C ILE A 216 6.98 4.99 -39.94
N THR A 217 7.71 5.23 -41.02
CA THR A 217 7.71 6.48 -41.75
C THR A 217 6.70 6.43 -42.89
N ASP A 218 6.11 7.59 -43.25
CA ASP A 218 5.04 7.68 -44.27
C ASP A 218 5.35 7.05 -45.62
N ASP A 219 6.61 6.77 -45.91
CA ASP A 219 7.11 6.15 -47.17
C ASP A 219 7.30 4.62 -47.07
N GLY A 220 6.97 3.99 -45.92
CA GLY A 220 7.16 2.56 -45.67
C GLY A 220 5.93 1.71 -45.94
N GLU A 221 6.15 0.40 -46.25
CA GLU A 221 5.06 -0.57 -46.20
C GLU A 221 4.49 -0.63 -44.80
N GLY A 222 3.15 -0.59 -44.66
CA GLY A 222 2.48 -0.68 -43.37
C GLY A 222 2.86 -1.97 -42.64
N ILE A 223 2.97 -1.92 -41.32
CA ILE A 223 3.13 -3.14 -40.51
C ILE A 223 1.81 -3.90 -40.48
N PRO A 224 1.83 -5.25 -40.58
CA PRO A 224 0.64 -6.03 -40.25
C PRO A 224 0.16 -5.71 -38.83
N LEU A 225 -1.13 -5.64 -38.61
CA LEU A 225 -1.76 -5.30 -37.32
C LEU A 225 -1.21 -6.14 -36.17
N ASP A 226 -0.88 -7.40 -36.41
CA ASP A 226 -0.30 -8.34 -35.44
C ASP A 226 1.07 -7.90 -34.91
N TYR A 227 1.74 -6.96 -35.57
CA TYR A 227 3.04 -6.45 -35.15
C TYR A 227 2.99 -5.00 -34.64
N GLU A 228 1.84 -4.40 -34.55
CA GLU A 228 1.69 -3.08 -33.97
C GLU A 228 1.88 -3.12 -32.45
N ALA A 229 2.73 -2.21 -31.94
CA ALA A 229 3.02 -2.11 -30.52
C ALA A 229 1.84 -1.51 -29.74
N ASN A 230 1.49 -2.16 -28.65
CA ASN A 230 0.54 -1.61 -27.66
C ASN A 230 1.12 -0.38 -26.94
N GLU A 231 0.28 0.28 -26.17
CA GLU A 231 0.63 1.49 -25.43
C GLU A 231 0.86 1.19 -23.96
N ILE A 232 1.79 1.94 -23.34
CA ILE A 232 1.98 1.93 -21.90
C ILE A 232 1.50 3.24 -21.29
N LEU A 233 0.62 3.13 -20.29
CA LEU A 233 0.23 4.21 -19.40
C LEU A 233 1.01 4.07 -18.08
N GLU A 234 1.94 5.01 -17.83
CA GLU A 234 2.80 5.03 -16.65
C GLU A 234 2.16 5.79 -15.49
N PHE A 235 2.28 5.21 -14.27
CA PHE A 235 1.92 5.82 -12.99
C PHE A 235 3.15 5.81 -12.07
N SER A 236 3.65 6.99 -11.73
CA SER A 236 4.86 7.15 -10.91
C SER A 236 4.62 8.04 -9.70
N ILE A 237 5.38 7.82 -8.62
CA ILE A 237 5.39 8.65 -7.41
C ILE A 237 6.53 9.66 -7.53
N GLY A 238 6.22 10.95 -7.36
CA GLY A 238 7.22 12.01 -7.42
C GLY A 238 7.57 12.43 -8.85
N ILE A 239 8.76 13.03 -9.01
CA ILE A 239 9.17 13.70 -10.26
C ILE A 239 10.30 12.98 -11.01
N GLN A 240 10.85 11.93 -10.43
CA GLN A 240 11.93 11.18 -11.05
C GLN A 240 11.43 10.31 -12.21
N PRO A 241 12.26 10.01 -13.21
CA PRO A 241 11.85 9.24 -14.39
C PRO A 241 11.20 7.87 -14.09
N TYR A 242 11.63 7.19 -13.03
CA TYR A 242 11.06 5.94 -12.54
C TYR A 242 10.30 6.08 -11.22
N GLY A 243 10.00 7.35 -10.84
CA GLY A 243 9.43 7.62 -9.53
C GLY A 243 10.37 7.29 -8.37
N GLU A 244 9.88 7.49 -7.16
CA GLU A 244 10.58 7.12 -5.92
C GLU A 244 9.58 6.53 -4.95
N VAL A 245 9.94 5.43 -4.31
CA VAL A 245 9.07 4.84 -3.27
C VAL A 245 8.98 5.80 -2.07
N ARG A 246 7.81 5.90 -1.45
CA ARG A 246 7.57 6.82 -0.32
C ARG A 246 8.52 6.58 0.84
N TRP A 247 8.93 5.34 1.03
CA TRP A 247 9.82 4.89 2.10
C TRP A 247 11.32 4.93 1.76
N ILE A 248 11.71 5.58 0.64
CA ILE A 248 13.10 5.64 0.17
C ILE A 248 14.09 6.10 1.26
N GLY A 249 13.70 7.08 2.06
CA GLY A 249 14.50 7.59 3.16
C GLY A 249 14.67 6.61 4.33
N GLN A 250 13.90 5.52 4.36
CA GLN A 250 13.88 4.51 5.42
C GLN A 250 14.55 3.19 5.03
N ILE A 251 15.15 3.09 3.84
CA ILE A 251 15.81 1.87 3.33
C ILE A 251 16.77 1.28 4.36
N LEU A 252 17.63 2.11 4.97
CA LEU A 252 18.59 1.64 5.97
C LEU A 252 17.90 1.08 7.22
N GLY A 253 16.80 1.70 7.65
CA GLY A 253 16.02 1.23 8.79
C GLY A 253 15.30 -0.10 8.50
N VAL A 254 14.75 -0.25 7.30
CA VAL A 254 14.09 -1.49 6.84
C VAL A 254 15.12 -2.62 6.74
N ASP A 255 16.25 -2.41 6.05
CA ASP A 255 17.32 -3.41 5.94
C ASP A 255 17.92 -3.76 7.31
N GLY A 256 18.10 -2.77 8.18
CA GLY A 256 18.60 -3.00 9.53
C GLY A 256 17.64 -3.82 10.40
N SER A 257 16.33 -3.58 10.33
CA SER A 257 15.30 -4.38 11.02
C SER A 257 15.29 -5.81 10.53
N ARG A 258 15.33 -6.02 9.21
CA ARG A 258 15.45 -7.34 8.58
C ARG A 258 16.68 -8.11 9.06
N ARG A 259 17.85 -7.43 9.14
CA ARG A 259 19.08 -8.05 9.63
C ARG A 259 19.00 -8.39 11.12
N ALA A 260 18.33 -7.55 11.92
CA ALA A 260 18.11 -7.82 13.33
C ALA A 260 17.22 -9.05 13.53
N GLU A 261 16.13 -9.18 12.76
CA GLU A 261 15.27 -10.36 12.79
C GLU A 261 16.01 -11.62 12.35
N ARG A 262 16.81 -11.56 11.28
CA ARG A 262 17.66 -12.68 10.85
C ARG A 262 18.69 -13.06 11.90
N LEU A 263 19.28 -12.08 12.59
CA LEU A 263 20.22 -12.37 13.66
C LEU A 263 19.51 -13.09 14.82
N ASN A 264 18.33 -12.60 15.21
CA ASN A 264 17.51 -13.26 16.22
C ASN A 264 17.13 -14.67 15.79
N ASN A 265 16.68 -14.85 14.54
CA ASN A 265 16.37 -16.18 14.02
C ASN A 265 17.59 -17.12 14.02
N ASN A 266 18.76 -16.61 13.66
CA ASN A 266 19.99 -17.40 13.75
C ASN A 266 20.34 -17.80 15.20
N TYR A 267 20.00 -16.96 16.19
CA TYR A 267 20.15 -17.33 17.60
C TYR A 267 19.20 -18.48 17.99
N PHE A 268 17.99 -18.54 17.45
CA PHE A 268 17.07 -19.66 17.68
C PHE A 268 17.54 -20.94 16.98
N ILE A 269 18.00 -20.86 15.74
CA ILE A 269 18.43 -22.03 14.95
C ILE A 269 19.74 -22.63 15.47
N ASN A 270 20.72 -21.77 15.78
CA ASN A 270 22.08 -22.21 16.14
C ASN A 270 22.31 -22.28 17.65
N GLY A 271 21.31 -21.96 18.48
CA GLY A 271 21.46 -21.73 19.90
C GLY A 271 22.17 -20.41 20.17
N ARG A 272 21.87 -19.80 21.30
CA ARG A 272 22.50 -18.54 21.74
C ARG A 272 23.88 -18.85 22.30
N HIS A 273 24.88 -18.98 21.42
CA HIS A 273 26.24 -19.15 21.85
C HIS A 273 26.78 -17.83 22.37
N THR A 274 26.93 -17.76 23.67
CA THR A 274 27.73 -16.71 24.31
C THR A 274 29.15 -16.83 23.78
N PRO A 275 29.73 -15.79 23.18
CA PRO A 275 31.13 -15.85 22.81
C PRO A 275 31.94 -16.04 24.09
N LEU A 276 32.54 -17.20 24.20
CA LEU A 276 33.40 -17.57 25.32
C LEU A 276 34.85 -17.33 24.93
N MET A 277 35.59 -16.66 25.78
CA MET A 277 37.04 -16.59 25.68
C MET A 277 37.62 -17.61 26.64
N ILE A 278 38.26 -18.63 26.12
CA ILE A 278 38.97 -19.63 26.89
C ILE A 278 40.45 -19.24 26.90
N MET A 279 40.95 -18.80 28.03
CA MET A 279 42.37 -18.47 28.23
C MET A 279 43.05 -19.62 28.98
N ILE A 280 44.15 -20.11 28.43
CA ILE A 280 44.98 -21.15 29.02
C ILE A 280 46.32 -20.51 29.34
N GLN A 281 46.66 -20.48 30.61
CA GLN A 281 47.95 -19.98 31.10
C GLN A 281 48.83 -21.14 31.58
N GLY A 282 50.08 -21.17 31.20
CA GLY A 282 51.05 -22.17 31.68
C GLY A 282 50.96 -23.53 31.02
N GLY A 283 50.14 -23.69 29.96
CA GLY A 283 49.98 -24.93 29.26
C GLY A 283 49.41 -24.80 27.84
N THR A 284 49.24 -25.89 27.13
CA THR A 284 48.58 -25.99 25.83
C THR A 284 47.49 -27.04 25.93
N LEU A 285 46.41 -26.88 25.17
CA LEU A 285 45.42 -27.94 24.96
C LEU A 285 46.06 -29.13 24.22
N THR A 286 45.76 -30.32 24.68
CA THR A 286 46.08 -31.53 23.91
C THR A 286 45.34 -31.51 22.58
N ASN A 287 45.91 -32.12 21.53
CA ASN A 287 45.27 -32.21 20.24
C ASN A 287 43.87 -32.84 20.34
N GLU A 288 43.76 -33.86 21.21
CA GLU A 288 42.51 -34.56 21.48
C GLU A 288 41.45 -33.65 22.13
N SER A 289 41.85 -32.78 23.08
CA SER A 289 40.96 -31.82 23.72
C SER A 289 40.56 -30.67 22.75
N TYR A 290 41.46 -30.28 21.83
CA TYR A 290 41.16 -29.34 20.81
C TYR A 290 40.11 -29.86 19.79
N ASP A 291 40.29 -31.13 19.37
CA ASP A 291 39.34 -31.79 18.47
C ASP A 291 37.97 -31.99 19.15
N LYS A 292 37.96 -32.37 20.43
CA LYS A 292 36.74 -32.47 21.25
C LYS A 292 36.04 -31.11 21.38
N LEU A 293 36.79 -30.02 21.58
CA LEU A 293 36.23 -28.67 21.66
C LEU A 293 35.61 -28.24 20.33
N THR A 294 36.32 -28.51 19.23
CA THR A 294 35.83 -28.17 17.89
C THR A 294 34.55 -28.93 17.56
N LYS A 295 34.54 -30.25 17.85
CA LYS A 295 33.36 -31.08 17.66
C LYS A 295 32.19 -30.65 18.55
N TYR A 296 32.47 -30.34 19.81
CA TYR A 296 31.47 -29.80 20.72
C TYR A 296 30.85 -28.51 20.21
N MET A 297 31.67 -27.56 19.70
CA MET A 297 31.17 -26.29 19.13
C MET A 297 30.34 -26.50 17.87
N ASP A 298 30.55 -27.60 17.15
CA ASP A 298 29.72 -27.99 16.01
C ASP A 298 28.43 -28.73 16.42
N ASP A 299 28.48 -29.56 17.47
CA ASP A 299 27.37 -30.37 17.96
C ASP A 299 26.35 -29.57 18.79
N ILE A 300 26.74 -28.42 19.40
CA ILE A 300 25.80 -27.55 20.14
C ILE A 300 24.98 -26.63 19.27
N LYS A 301 25.03 -26.74 17.96
CA LYS A 301 24.15 -25.98 17.07
C LYS A 301 22.74 -26.52 17.15
N GLY A 302 21.78 -25.65 17.50
CA GLY A 302 20.34 -26.00 17.58
C GLY A 302 19.82 -26.30 18.99
N GLU A 303 18.53 -26.61 19.06
CA GLU A 303 17.79 -26.82 20.34
C GLU A 303 18.32 -27.99 21.17
N ALA A 304 18.88 -29.03 20.54
CA ALA A 304 19.36 -30.24 21.20
C ALA A 304 20.66 -30.02 21.99
N GLY A 305 21.41 -28.94 21.74
CA GLY A 305 22.70 -28.69 22.38
C GLY A 305 22.67 -27.79 23.62
N GLN A 306 21.51 -27.31 24.07
CA GLN A 306 21.39 -26.23 25.08
C GLN A 306 21.95 -26.57 26.46
N HIS A 307 22.18 -27.86 26.81
CA HIS A 307 22.67 -28.31 28.11
C HIS A 307 23.97 -29.11 28.01
N ALA A 308 24.64 -29.08 26.87
CA ALA A 308 25.89 -29.81 26.72
C ALA A 308 27.04 -29.13 27.47
N PHE A 309 27.92 -29.89 28.09
CA PHE A 309 29.15 -29.41 28.71
C PHE A 309 30.36 -30.13 28.16
N ILE A 310 31.51 -29.46 28.20
CA ILE A 310 32.77 -30.04 27.72
C ILE A 310 33.79 -30.06 28.84
N VAL A 311 34.57 -31.13 28.90
CA VAL A 311 35.73 -31.27 29.78
C VAL A 311 36.99 -31.08 28.93
N LEU A 312 37.81 -30.13 29.32
CA LEU A 312 39.09 -29.80 28.65
C LEU A 312 40.24 -30.28 29.48
N GLU A 313 41.18 -30.98 28.87
CA GLU A 313 42.42 -31.43 29.45
C GLU A 313 43.57 -30.59 28.91
N THR A 314 44.49 -30.22 29.80
CA THR A 314 45.69 -29.42 29.45
C THR A 314 46.94 -30.15 29.84
N GLU A 315 47.97 -30.07 28.99
CA GLU A 315 49.30 -30.56 29.27
C GLU A 315 50.22 -29.39 29.65
N SER A 316 51.08 -29.58 30.61
CA SER A 316 52.15 -28.62 30.95
C SER A 316 53.19 -28.60 29.85
N THR A 317 53.63 -27.43 29.46
CA THR A 317 54.59 -27.24 28.35
C THR A 317 56.03 -27.68 28.72
N ASP A 318 56.33 -27.77 30.03
CA ASP A 318 57.61 -28.20 30.48
C ASP A 318 57.50 -29.62 31.05
N GLY A 319 58.01 -30.62 30.31
CA GLY A 319 58.02 -32.03 30.65
C GLY A 319 58.78 -32.39 31.94
N LYS A 320 58.72 -31.59 32.97
CA LYS A 320 59.24 -31.84 34.31
C LYS A 320 58.07 -32.11 35.25
N THR A 321 57.90 -33.35 35.56
CA THR A 321 57.18 -33.83 36.74
C THR A 321 57.96 -33.47 37.97
N ASP A 322 57.86 -32.23 38.47
CA ASP A 322 58.39 -31.90 39.78
C ASP A 322 57.46 -30.97 40.52
N PHE A 323 57.33 -31.17 41.79
CA PHE A 323 56.38 -30.70 42.77
C PHE A 323 56.45 -29.19 43.07
N ASP A 324 56.47 -28.34 42.06
CA ASP A 324 56.37 -26.91 42.30
C ASP A 324 54.96 -26.42 42.02
N GLU A 325 54.24 -26.03 43.08
CA GLU A 325 52.83 -25.66 43.07
C GLU A 325 52.56 -24.37 42.28
N THR A 326 53.60 -23.73 41.76
CA THR A 326 53.49 -22.40 41.13
C THR A 326 53.25 -22.39 39.65
N GLU A 327 53.26 -23.55 38.94
CA GLU A 327 53.14 -23.55 37.47
C GLU A 327 52.08 -24.54 36.94
N LYS A 328 51.02 -24.78 37.70
CA LYS A 328 49.89 -25.57 37.16
C LYS A 328 49.17 -24.81 36.08
N PRO A 329 48.88 -25.43 34.91
CA PRO A 329 48.12 -24.78 33.89
C PRO A 329 46.73 -24.35 34.40
N LYS A 330 46.42 -23.08 34.25
CA LYS A 330 45.12 -22.50 34.66
C LYS A 330 44.28 -22.23 33.45
N ILE A 331 43.10 -22.81 33.45
CA ILE A 331 42.06 -22.48 32.45
C ILE A 331 41.14 -21.44 33.05
N GLU A 332 41.04 -20.30 32.38
CA GLU A 332 40.09 -19.24 32.71
C GLU A 332 39.09 -19.08 31.56
N VAL A 333 37.81 -19.32 31.84
CA VAL A 333 36.72 -19.10 30.89
C VAL A 333 36.08 -17.79 31.20
N LYS A 334 36.19 -16.84 30.27
CA LYS A 334 35.51 -15.53 30.36
C LYS A 334 34.30 -15.54 29.44
N ASP A 335 33.16 -15.31 30.05
CA ASP A 335 31.93 -15.03 29.33
C ASP A 335 31.98 -13.56 28.82
N LEU A 336 31.91 -13.41 27.51
CA LEU A 336 31.82 -12.12 26.83
C LEU A 336 30.36 -11.66 26.63
N ALA A 337 29.38 -12.41 27.15
CA ALA A 337 27.97 -12.07 27.03
C ALA A 337 27.63 -10.70 27.65
N SER A 338 28.37 -10.27 28.67
CA SER A 338 28.18 -8.95 29.29
C SER A 338 28.55 -7.78 28.38
N ILE A 339 29.33 -8.05 27.31
CA ILE A 339 29.75 -7.07 26.30
C ILE A 339 28.75 -7.05 25.13
N LEU A 340 27.98 -8.14 24.94
CA LEU A 340 26.96 -8.23 23.93
C LEU A 340 25.69 -7.51 24.37
N GLN A 341 25.16 -6.75 23.44
CA GLN A 341 23.98 -5.89 23.57
C GLN A 341 22.80 -6.62 24.23
N LYS A 342 22.10 -5.90 25.10
CA LYS A 342 20.80 -6.33 25.64
C LYS A 342 19.81 -6.51 24.48
N ASP A 343 19.03 -7.59 24.49
CA ASP A 343 18.00 -7.88 23.48
C ASP A 343 16.99 -6.76 23.28
N GLU A 344 16.75 -5.96 24.33
CA GLU A 344 15.91 -4.75 24.30
C GLU A 344 16.35 -3.73 23.24
N LEU A 345 17.64 -3.68 22.87
CA LEU A 345 18.14 -2.74 21.87
C LEU A 345 17.62 -3.05 20.47
N PHE A 346 17.54 -4.31 20.10
CA PHE A 346 17.00 -4.69 18.79
C PHE A 346 15.50 -4.47 18.71
N GLN A 347 14.76 -4.79 19.76
CA GLN A 347 13.32 -4.56 19.79
C GLN A 347 12.98 -3.08 19.70
N SER A 348 13.59 -2.24 20.52
CA SER A 348 13.40 -0.79 20.46
C SER A 348 13.83 -0.20 19.11
N TYR A 349 14.90 -0.74 18.51
CA TYR A 349 15.36 -0.34 17.19
C TYR A 349 14.33 -0.69 16.10
N MET A 350 13.81 -1.92 16.11
CA MET A 350 12.80 -2.38 15.16
C MET A 350 11.48 -1.59 15.30
N ASP A 351 11.02 -1.35 16.52
CA ASP A 351 9.83 -0.55 16.80
C ASP A 351 9.97 0.90 16.33
N ASN A 352 11.15 1.49 16.52
CA ASN A 352 11.41 2.85 16.06
C ASN A 352 11.45 2.93 14.52
N ASN A 353 12.08 1.96 13.87
CA ASN A 353 12.10 1.89 12.40
C ASN A 353 10.71 1.67 11.82
N ARG A 354 9.88 0.82 12.45
CA ARG A 354 8.49 0.63 12.08
C ARG A 354 7.73 1.96 12.07
N LYS A 355 7.82 2.73 13.16
CA LYS A 355 7.18 4.05 13.26
C LYS A 355 7.66 5.03 12.20
N LYS A 356 8.94 4.99 11.84
CA LYS A 356 9.49 5.83 10.77
C LYS A 356 8.93 5.43 9.39
N VAL A 357 8.78 4.13 9.12
CA VAL A 357 8.17 3.65 7.88
C VAL A 357 6.69 4.07 7.81
N GLN A 358 5.92 3.85 8.87
CA GLN A 358 4.53 4.33 8.95
C GLN A 358 4.42 5.85 8.72
N SER A 359 5.33 6.62 9.31
CA SER A 359 5.40 8.07 9.10
C SER A 359 5.71 8.45 7.64
N ALA A 360 6.51 7.65 6.93
CA ALA A 360 6.78 7.88 5.50
C ALA A 360 5.54 7.66 4.62
N PHE A 361 4.65 6.75 5.03
CA PHE A 361 3.36 6.53 4.39
C PHE A 361 2.24 7.44 4.96
N LEU A 362 2.52 8.22 5.99
CA LEU A 362 1.52 9.04 6.72
C LEU A 362 0.37 8.20 7.30
N LEU A 363 0.66 6.94 7.66
CA LEU A 363 -0.34 6.00 8.18
C LEU A 363 -0.27 5.90 9.71
N PRO A 364 -1.37 6.11 10.42
CA PRO A 364 -1.47 5.78 11.84
C PRO A 364 -1.46 4.26 12.08
N ASP A 365 -1.13 3.85 13.30
CA ASP A 365 -1.03 2.43 13.72
C ASP A 365 -2.29 1.62 13.41
N LEU A 366 -3.45 2.27 13.32
CA LEU A 366 -4.75 1.67 12.98
C LEU A 366 -4.71 0.86 11.67
N TYR A 367 -4.01 1.37 10.65
CA TYR A 367 -3.96 0.75 9.33
C TYR A 367 -2.94 -0.39 9.21
N THR A 368 -2.04 -0.51 10.20
CA THR A 368 -0.96 -1.52 10.19
C THR A 368 -1.14 -2.64 11.21
N GLY A 369 -2.23 -2.58 12.01
CA GLY A 369 -2.57 -3.61 12.97
C GLY A 369 -1.72 -3.62 14.26
N TYR A 370 -0.88 -2.60 14.48
CA TYR A 370 -0.03 -2.48 15.68
C TYR A 370 -0.66 -1.62 16.79
N THR A 371 -1.96 -1.71 16.94
CA THR A 371 -2.70 -0.91 17.93
C THR A 371 -2.51 -1.47 19.33
N THR A 372 -2.08 -0.64 20.26
CA THR A 372 -1.97 -1.01 21.67
C THR A 372 -3.18 -0.57 22.50
N ASP A 373 -3.68 0.65 22.26
CA ASP A 373 -4.90 1.17 22.94
C ASP A 373 -5.51 2.29 22.09
N PHE A 374 -6.69 2.07 21.50
CA PHE A 374 -7.44 3.13 20.85
C PHE A 374 -8.72 3.48 21.60
N ASN A 375 -8.84 4.73 21.99
CA ASN A 375 -10.14 5.32 22.27
C ASN A 375 -10.86 5.53 20.92
N ARG A 376 -12.15 5.14 20.84
CA ARG A 376 -12.97 5.26 19.63
C ARG A 376 -12.86 6.64 18.96
N ALA A 377 -12.92 7.72 19.75
CA ALA A 377 -12.83 9.09 19.23
C ALA A 377 -11.48 9.38 18.55
N THR A 378 -10.38 8.93 19.14
CA THR A 378 -9.03 9.11 18.56
C THR A 378 -8.87 8.28 17.28
N ALA A 379 -9.37 7.05 17.28
CA ALA A 379 -9.33 6.18 16.10
C ALA A 379 -10.12 6.79 14.94
N GLN A 380 -11.32 7.28 15.21
CA GLN A 380 -12.18 7.90 14.21
C GLN A 380 -11.55 9.18 13.64
N THR A 381 -11.03 10.06 14.48
CA THR A 381 -10.33 11.28 14.04
C THR A 381 -9.10 10.92 13.20
N ALA A 382 -8.31 9.91 13.60
CA ALA A 382 -7.16 9.45 12.84
C ALA A 382 -7.57 8.91 11.46
N GLN A 383 -8.66 8.14 11.38
CA GLN A 383 -9.22 7.64 10.14
C GLN A 383 -9.67 8.78 9.23
N GLU A 384 -10.44 9.75 9.72
CA GLU A 384 -10.90 10.91 8.95
C GLU A 384 -9.75 11.76 8.41
N VAL A 385 -8.74 12.03 9.23
CA VAL A 385 -7.57 12.82 8.83
C VAL A 385 -6.78 12.07 7.74
N THR A 386 -6.55 10.77 7.92
CA THR A 386 -5.83 9.96 6.93
C THR A 386 -6.62 9.87 5.62
N GLU A 387 -7.92 9.68 5.70
CA GLU A 387 -8.78 9.67 4.52
C GLU A 387 -8.66 10.97 3.73
N LYS A 388 -8.85 12.11 4.40
CA LYS A 388 -8.84 13.43 3.74
C LYS A 388 -7.47 13.87 3.23
N GLN A 389 -6.38 13.48 3.93
CA GLN A 389 -5.03 13.98 3.60
C GLN A 389 -4.19 13.00 2.79
N VAL A 390 -4.48 11.70 2.85
CA VAL A 390 -3.67 10.67 2.20
C VAL A 390 -4.44 9.98 1.07
N PHE A 391 -5.56 9.33 1.36
CA PHE A 391 -6.22 8.48 0.37
C PHE A 391 -7.04 9.27 -0.65
N GLN A 392 -7.80 10.27 -0.21
CA GLN A 392 -8.61 11.08 -1.12
C GLN A 392 -7.78 11.83 -2.18
N PRO A 393 -6.62 12.46 -1.87
CA PRO A 393 -5.75 13.04 -2.89
C PRO A 393 -5.20 12.03 -3.88
N GLU A 394 -4.86 10.81 -3.42
CA GLU A 394 -4.40 9.73 -4.31
C GLU A 394 -5.51 9.27 -5.26
N ARG A 395 -6.73 9.04 -4.75
CA ARG A 395 -7.89 8.70 -5.58
C ARG A 395 -8.19 9.77 -6.62
N LYS A 396 -8.15 11.05 -6.23
CA LYS A 396 -8.33 12.17 -7.17
C LYS A 396 -7.26 12.21 -8.26
N SER A 397 -6.01 11.93 -7.90
CA SER A 397 -4.91 11.88 -8.88
C SER A 397 -5.08 10.73 -9.88
N LEU A 398 -5.49 9.56 -9.42
CA LEU A 398 -5.77 8.42 -10.28
C LEU A 398 -7.02 8.65 -11.15
N ALA A 399 -8.10 9.18 -10.58
CA ALA A 399 -9.30 9.54 -11.32
C ALA A 399 -8.99 10.56 -12.42
N TRP A 400 -8.14 11.54 -12.11
CA TRP A 400 -7.67 12.48 -13.13
C TRP A 400 -6.95 11.78 -14.29
N ALA A 401 -6.08 10.81 -13.98
CA ALA A 401 -5.37 10.05 -15.00
C ALA A 401 -6.32 9.19 -15.84
N ILE A 402 -7.35 8.58 -15.23
CA ILE A 402 -8.39 7.84 -15.95
C ILE A 402 -9.14 8.78 -16.90
N ASN A 403 -9.70 9.86 -16.40
CA ASN A 403 -10.54 10.75 -17.19
C ASN A 403 -9.76 11.52 -18.25
N ASN A 404 -8.59 12.07 -17.90
CA ASN A 404 -7.84 12.98 -18.78
C ASN A 404 -6.77 12.26 -19.63
N ARG A 405 -6.49 11.01 -19.37
CA ARG A 405 -5.58 10.20 -20.19
C ARG A 405 -6.30 9.00 -20.77
N LEU A 406 -6.65 7.99 -19.96
CA LEU A 406 -7.16 6.71 -20.42
C LEU A 406 -8.45 6.84 -21.23
N LEU A 407 -9.46 7.52 -20.69
CA LEU A 407 -10.77 7.69 -21.31
C LEU A 407 -10.90 8.98 -22.13
N ASN A 408 -9.85 9.78 -22.24
CA ASN A 408 -9.91 11.06 -22.93
C ASN A 408 -10.34 10.96 -24.40
N GLY A 409 -9.96 9.88 -25.10
CA GLY A 409 -10.32 9.64 -26.49
C GLY A 409 -11.84 9.50 -26.74
N TYR A 410 -12.62 9.14 -25.73
CA TYR A 410 -14.08 9.04 -25.82
C TYR A 410 -14.80 10.40 -25.79
N ALA A 411 -14.08 11.47 -25.47
CA ALA A 411 -14.57 12.84 -25.45
C ALA A 411 -15.84 13.06 -24.61
N PHE A 412 -15.96 12.38 -23.46
CA PHE A 412 -17.08 12.55 -22.54
C PHE A 412 -17.20 14.01 -22.07
N LYS A 413 -18.44 14.49 -22.02
CA LYS A 413 -18.77 15.88 -21.70
C LYS A 413 -19.49 16.03 -20.37
N TYR A 414 -20.31 15.05 -20.01
CA TYR A 414 -21.25 15.16 -18.90
C TYR A 414 -20.90 14.31 -17.70
N VAL A 415 -19.98 13.36 -17.86
CA VAL A 415 -19.67 12.35 -16.84
C VAL A 415 -18.18 12.23 -16.58
N GLU A 416 -17.83 11.82 -15.37
CA GLU A 416 -16.47 11.50 -14.98
C GLU A 416 -16.40 10.23 -14.13
N ALA A 417 -15.32 9.46 -14.28
CA ALA A 417 -15.00 8.34 -13.42
C ALA A 417 -14.36 8.82 -12.11
N TYR A 418 -14.66 8.13 -11.02
CA TYR A 418 -14.06 8.40 -9.72
C TYR A 418 -13.82 7.10 -8.96
N PHE A 419 -12.84 7.07 -8.06
CA PHE A 419 -12.66 5.97 -7.12
C PHE A 419 -13.61 6.16 -5.94
N MET A 420 -14.37 5.12 -5.63
CA MET A 420 -15.29 5.13 -4.50
C MET A 420 -14.51 5.28 -3.18
N GLU A 421 -15.16 5.84 -2.20
CA GLU A 421 -14.58 6.10 -0.88
C GLU A 421 -15.41 5.45 0.23
N PRO A 422 -14.78 5.07 1.35
CA PRO A 422 -15.53 4.52 2.48
C PRO A 422 -16.41 5.61 3.09
N ASN A 423 -17.61 5.24 3.53
CA ASN A 423 -18.46 6.12 4.31
C ASN A 423 -17.93 6.19 5.76
N ILE A 424 -17.12 7.21 6.06
CA ILE A 424 -16.50 7.42 7.39
C ILE A 424 -17.35 8.38 8.24
N SER A 425 -18.52 8.80 7.74
CA SER A 425 -19.36 9.77 8.43
C SER A 425 -19.80 9.27 9.81
N ASN A 426 -19.55 10.07 10.83
CA ASN A 426 -20.03 9.77 12.18
C ASN A 426 -21.53 10.07 12.26
N PRO A 427 -22.37 9.11 12.66
CA PRO A 427 -23.80 9.34 12.85
C PRO A 427 -24.10 10.53 13.77
N ASP A 428 -23.31 10.70 14.83
CA ASP A 428 -23.49 11.77 15.80
C ASP A 428 -23.23 13.15 15.18
N ASP A 429 -22.24 13.27 14.29
CA ASP A 429 -21.92 14.52 13.59
C ASP A 429 -23.00 14.87 12.56
N ILE A 430 -23.52 13.86 11.85
CA ILE A 430 -24.65 14.04 10.93
C ILE A 430 -25.88 14.52 11.70
N CYS A 431 -26.20 13.88 12.81
CA CYS A 431 -27.30 14.31 13.67
C CYS A 431 -27.10 15.74 14.19
N ASN A 432 -25.89 16.10 14.61
CA ASN A 432 -25.58 17.45 15.07
C ASN A 432 -25.72 18.49 13.96
N VAL A 433 -25.23 18.19 12.75
CA VAL A 433 -25.38 19.07 11.57
C VAL A 433 -26.84 19.20 11.18
N MET A 434 -27.61 18.09 11.15
CA MET A 434 -29.03 18.12 10.86
C MET A 434 -29.82 18.93 11.91
N ASN A 435 -29.49 18.77 13.19
CA ASN A 435 -30.12 19.55 14.26
C ASN A 435 -29.79 21.05 14.14
N ALA A 436 -28.54 21.40 13.85
CA ALA A 436 -28.12 22.78 13.63
C ALA A 436 -28.79 23.39 12.38
N ALA A 437 -28.88 22.63 11.28
CA ALA A 437 -29.56 23.04 10.05
C ALA A 437 -31.07 23.23 10.28
N ASN A 438 -31.70 22.34 11.05
CA ASN A 438 -33.11 22.48 11.44
C ASN A 438 -33.33 23.69 12.33
N ALA A 439 -32.48 23.93 13.34
CA ALA A 439 -32.51 25.10 14.20
C ALA A 439 -32.31 26.42 13.42
N ALA A 440 -31.49 26.41 12.41
CA ALA A 440 -31.28 27.54 11.49
C ALA A 440 -32.44 27.73 10.48
N GLY A 441 -33.39 26.79 10.42
CA GLY A 441 -34.52 26.84 9.49
C GLY A 441 -34.15 26.47 8.04
N GLY A 442 -33.00 25.86 7.81
CA GLY A 442 -32.51 25.51 6.49
C GLY A 442 -32.76 24.05 6.06
N LEU A 443 -33.27 23.20 6.98
CA LEU A 443 -33.48 21.79 6.69
C LEU A 443 -34.89 21.54 6.15
N THR A 444 -34.99 21.03 4.92
CA THR A 444 -36.25 20.58 4.32
C THR A 444 -36.41 19.08 4.48
N PRO A 445 -37.65 18.53 4.46
CA PRO A 445 -37.89 17.08 4.53
C PRO A 445 -37.15 16.29 3.45
N ASN A 446 -37.11 16.77 2.21
CA ASN A 446 -36.40 16.13 1.10
C ASN A 446 -34.89 16.08 1.38
N LYS A 447 -34.27 17.19 1.80
CA LYS A 447 -32.85 17.21 2.18
C LYS A 447 -32.54 16.33 3.39
N ALA A 448 -33.42 16.30 4.38
CA ALA A 448 -33.25 15.42 5.53
C ALA A 448 -33.30 13.94 5.11
N LYS A 449 -34.21 13.60 4.22
CA LYS A 449 -34.37 12.25 3.64
C LYS A 449 -33.15 11.87 2.81
N GLU A 450 -32.72 12.74 1.90
CA GLU A 450 -31.51 12.53 1.09
C GLU A 450 -30.27 12.23 1.96
N ILE A 451 -30.01 13.04 3.00
CA ILE A 451 -28.88 12.84 3.90
C ILE A 451 -28.99 11.50 4.65
N LEU A 452 -30.16 11.14 5.14
CA LEU A 452 -30.37 9.89 5.88
C LEU A 452 -30.22 8.66 4.97
N TYR A 453 -30.82 8.67 3.79
CA TYR A 453 -30.74 7.54 2.85
C TYR A 453 -29.32 7.37 2.30
N LYS A 454 -28.65 8.47 1.95
CA LYS A 454 -27.23 8.44 1.58
C LYS A 454 -26.35 7.84 2.67
N TYR A 455 -26.67 8.13 3.95
CA TYR A 455 -25.96 7.51 5.08
C TYR A 455 -26.24 6.00 5.18
N LEU A 456 -27.45 5.56 4.87
CA LEU A 456 -27.85 4.15 4.86
C LEU A 456 -27.34 3.40 3.60
N GLY A 457 -26.79 4.11 2.62
CA GLY A 457 -26.37 3.53 1.35
C GLY A 457 -27.55 3.17 0.43
N GLU A 458 -28.68 3.83 0.61
CA GLU A 458 -29.90 3.64 -0.18
C GLU A 458 -30.22 4.92 -0.97
N ASP A 459 -30.80 4.76 -2.15
CA ASP A 459 -31.35 5.88 -2.92
C ASP A 459 -32.73 6.27 -2.40
N SER A 460 -33.03 7.56 -2.42
CA SER A 460 -34.33 8.06 -1.96
C SER A 460 -34.95 8.96 -3.02
N ASP A 461 -36.19 8.64 -3.39
CA ASP A 461 -37.00 9.55 -4.22
C ASP A 461 -37.49 10.73 -3.37
N ASP A 462 -37.50 11.92 -3.94
CA ASP A 462 -38.04 13.10 -3.30
C ASP A 462 -39.54 12.97 -3.03
N TYR A 463 -40.02 13.62 -1.99
CA TYR A 463 -41.44 13.81 -1.82
C TYR A 463 -41.97 14.74 -2.91
N VAL A 464 -42.92 14.27 -3.68
CA VAL A 464 -43.47 14.97 -4.85
C VAL A 464 -44.30 16.21 -4.45
N ASP A 465 -44.81 16.20 -3.21
CA ASP A 465 -45.65 17.28 -2.70
C ASP A 465 -44.81 18.50 -2.28
N ASP A 466 -45.37 19.71 -2.44
CA ASP A 466 -44.72 20.99 -2.13
C ASP A 466 -44.14 21.09 -0.72
N TRP A 467 -44.74 20.39 0.26
CA TRP A 467 -44.24 20.38 1.64
C TRP A 467 -42.86 19.77 1.81
N GLY A 468 -42.47 18.89 0.92
CA GLY A 468 -41.14 18.27 0.91
C GLY A 468 -39.99 19.27 0.81
N ASN A 469 -40.24 20.42 0.19
CA ASN A 469 -39.27 21.50 -0.04
C ASN A 469 -39.46 22.71 0.89
N VAL A 470 -40.42 22.64 1.83
CA VAL A 470 -40.63 23.71 2.84
C VAL A 470 -39.80 23.39 4.08
N PRO A 471 -39.01 24.36 4.62
CA PRO A 471 -38.25 24.15 5.84
C PRO A 471 -39.11 23.69 7.00
N LEU A 472 -38.66 22.66 7.75
CA LEU A 472 -39.36 22.08 8.88
C LEU A 472 -39.72 23.12 9.97
N SER A 473 -38.89 24.16 10.13
CA SER A 473 -39.16 25.28 11.07
C SER A 473 -40.40 26.10 10.72
N ILE A 474 -40.75 26.21 9.44
CA ILE A 474 -41.93 26.93 8.95
C ILE A 474 -43.19 26.08 9.11
N THR A 475 -43.09 24.78 8.87
CA THR A 475 -44.21 23.84 9.09
C THR A 475 -44.56 23.74 10.55
N GLN A 476 -43.59 23.81 11.46
CA GLN A 476 -43.87 23.82 12.91
C GLN A 476 -44.52 25.12 13.40
N THR A 477 -44.23 26.27 12.82
CA THR A 477 -44.87 27.55 13.18
C THR A 477 -46.30 27.67 12.66
N ASN A 478 -46.66 27.03 11.57
CA ASN A 478 -48.01 27.01 11.03
C ASN A 478 -48.92 25.96 11.70
N SER A 479 -48.35 25.01 12.44
CA SER A 479 -49.06 23.97 13.20
C SER A 479 -49.29 24.33 14.69
N SER A 480 -49.34 25.63 15.05
CA SER A 480 -49.80 26.06 16.37
C SER A 480 -51.31 25.86 16.56
N SER A 481 -51.95 25.06 15.72
CA SER A 481 -53.24 24.43 15.93
C SER A 481 -53.07 22.91 15.97
N GLY A 482 -52.79 22.38 17.17
CA GLY A 482 -52.93 20.94 17.48
C GLY A 482 -52.07 19.99 16.64
N PHE A 483 -50.97 19.54 17.21
CA PHE A 483 -50.21 18.39 16.67
C PHE A 483 -51.21 17.22 16.53
N ASP A 484 -51.52 16.80 15.30
CA ASP A 484 -52.45 15.68 15.07
C ASP A 484 -51.77 14.35 15.44
N LEU A 485 -51.65 14.11 16.74
CA LEU A 485 -51.19 12.83 17.28
C LEU A 485 -52.06 11.65 16.80
N GLY A 486 -53.31 11.95 16.38
CA GLY A 486 -54.21 10.97 15.81
C GLY A 486 -53.82 10.48 14.43
N GLY A 487 -53.37 11.39 13.56
CA GLY A 487 -52.84 11.04 12.22
C GLY A 487 -51.55 10.24 12.29
N LEU A 488 -50.65 10.59 13.21
CA LEU A 488 -49.39 9.86 13.45
C LEU A 488 -49.63 8.44 13.97
N THR A 489 -50.58 8.24 14.89
CA THR A 489 -50.92 6.90 15.39
C THR A 489 -51.57 6.05 14.33
N MET A 490 -52.42 6.60 13.43
CA MET A 490 -53.00 5.88 12.29
C MET A 490 -51.92 5.48 11.23
N ALA A 491 -50.98 6.36 10.94
CA ALA A 491 -49.89 6.07 10.02
C ALA A 491 -49.00 4.94 10.56
N LEU A 492 -48.68 4.96 11.85
CA LEU A 492 -47.91 3.93 12.51
C LEU A 492 -48.66 2.59 12.59
N ASP A 493 -49.97 2.59 12.77
CA ASP A 493 -50.82 1.40 12.69
C ASP A 493 -50.78 0.75 11.30
N GLY A 494 -50.79 1.57 10.24
CA GLY A 494 -50.64 1.10 8.85
C GLY A 494 -49.27 0.44 8.58
N GLN A 495 -48.22 0.99 9.18
CA GLN A 495 -46.87 0.41 9.03
C GLN A 495 -46.69 -0.86 9.88
N ILE A 496 -47.20 -0.90 11.08
CA ILE A 496 -47.21 -2.10 11.94
C ILE A 496 -47.96 -3.26 11.27
N GLN A 497 -49.10 -2.98 10.61
CA GLN A 497 -49.81 -4.00 9.85
C GLN A 497 -49.05 -4.49 8.61
N LYS A 498 -48.38 -3.59 7.92
CA LYS A 498 -47.53 -3.95 6.76
C LYS A 498 -46.32 -4.77 7.18
N ALA A 499 -45.62 -4.40 8.24
CA ALA A 499 -44.47 -5.11 8.78
C ALA A 499 -44.86 -6.49 9.35
N ALA A 500 -45.97 -6.60 10.04
CA ALA A 500 -46.50 -7.88 10.52
C ALA A 500 -46.95 -8.82 9.37
N GLY A 501 -47.42 -8.26 8.25
CA GLY A 501 -47.82 -9.02 7.07
C GLY A 501 -46.66 -9.49 6.16
N LYS A 502 -45.46 -8.85 6.28
CA LYS A 502 -44.26 -9.20 5.50
C LYS A 502 -43.31 -10.15 6.22
N GLY A 503 -43.53 -10.47 7.50
CA GLY A 503 -42.63 -11.33 8.27
C GLY A 503 -41.35 -10.64 8.72
N ASP A 504 -41.36 -9.30 8.83
CA ASP A 504 -40.25 -8.51 9.32
C ASP A 504 -39.93 -8.83 10.79
N ASP A 505 -38.68 -8.60 11.15
CA ASP A 505 -38.06 -8.96 12.43
C ASP A 505 -38.98 -8.58 13.62
N ALA A 506 -39.33 -9.57 14.43
CA ALA A 506 -40.23 -9.41 15.57
C ALA A 506 -39.80 -8.28 16.54
N GLN A 507 -38.52 -7.93 16.56
CA GLN A 507 -37.99 -6.81 17.36
C GLN A 507 -38.39 -5.45 16.79
N VAL A 508 -38.39 -5.27 15.47
CA VAL A 508 -38.79 -4.02 14.80
C VAL A 508 -40.27 -3.76 15.03
N VAL A 509 -41.10 -4.79 14.90
CA VAL A 509 -42.54 -4.69 15.19
C VAL A 509 -42.82 -4.39 16.66
N ALA A 510 -42.02 -4.92 17.60
CA ALA A 510 -42.12 -4.63 19.01
C ALA A 510 -41.77 -3.16 19.36
N VAL A 511 -40.70 -2.62 18.74
CA VAL A 511 -40.29 -1.21 18.90
C VAL A 511 -41.37 -0.27 18.34
N MET A 512 -41.92 -0.56 17.16
CA MET A 512 -42.99 0.23 16.57
C MET A 512 -44.27 0.25 17.45
N LYS A 513 -44.59 -0.87 18.07
CA LYS A 513 -45.73 -0.94 19.04
C LYS A 513 -45.46 -0.14 20.30
N GLU A 514 -44.24 -0.10 20.79
CA GLU A 514 -43.87 0.68 21.97
C GLU A 514 -43.89 2.18 21.67
N VAL A 515 -43.38 2.62 20.51
CA VAL A 515 -43.50 4.01 20.06
C VAL A 515 -44.97 4.44 19.92
N ARG A 516 -45.82 3.56 19.35
CA ARG A 516 -47.28 3.80 19.29
C ARG A 516 -47.89 3.99 20.66
N ARG A 517 -47.54 3.17 21.63
CA ARG A 517 -48.04 3.27 23.01
C ARG A 517 -47.66 4.60 23.63
N LEU A 518 -46.41 5.04 23.50
CA LEU A 518 -45.94 6.33 23.98
C LEU A 518 -46.69 7.51 23.34
N LEU A 519 -47.00 7.43 22.03
CA LEU A 519 -47.79 8.46 21.34
C LEU A 519 -49.24 8.52 21.81
N VAL A 520 -49.85 7.36 22.13
CA VAL A 520 -51.21 7.30 22.70
C VAL A 520 -51.24 7.86 24.11
N ASP A 521 -50.22 7.56 24.95
CA ASP A 521 -50.11 8.08 26.31
C ASP A 521 -49.88 9.60 26.29
N LEU A 522 -49.09 10.15 25.35
CA LEU A 522 -48.93 11.60 25.16
C LEU A 522 -50.25 12.27 24.74
N LYS A 523 -51.01 11.63 23.85
CA LYS A 523 -52.32 12.17 23.45
C LYS A 523 -53.32 12.21 24.60
N GLN A 524 -53.33 11.19 25.48
CA GLN A 524 -54.19 11.21 26.68
C GLN A 524 -53.77 12.31 27.65
N GLN A 525 -52.47 12.62 27.75
CA GLN A 525 -51.99 13.74 28.59
C GLN A 525 -52.34 15.12 28.02
N GLU A 526 -52.41 15.28 26.68
CA GLU A 526 -52.89 16.52 26.04
C GLU A 526 -54.40 16.69 26.17
N ASP A 527 -55.19 15.60 26.11
CA ASP A 527 -56.64 15.65 26.26
C ASP A 527 -57.08 15.89 27.74
N GLU A 528 -56.18 15.69 28.74
CA GLU A 528 -56.39 15.93 30.16
C GLU A 528 -55.92 17.34 30.64
N GLN A 529 -55.23 18.12 29.79
CA GLN A 529 -54.83 19.51 30.03
C GLN A 529 -55.77 20.50 29.33
#